data_eb10101d652adc329b0247d756b5ed74
#
_entry.id   eb10101d652adc329b0247d756b5ed74
#
_cell.length_a   1.000
_cell.length_b   1.000
_cell.length_c   1.000
_cell.angle_alpha   90.00
_cell.angle_beta   90.00
_cell.angle_gamma   90.00
#
_symmetry.space_group_name_H-M   'P 1'
#
loop_
_entity.id
_entity.type
_entity.pdbx_description
1 polymer ?
#
loop_
_entity_poly.entity_id
_entity_poly.type
_entity_poly.pdbx_seq_one_letter_code
_entity_poly.pdbx_strand_id
1 'polypeptide(L)'
;MMADMTQTDAKPTGASHTRTSHMATPALTSKELLERLNIEFPESRHALGDYDLEEIWYGGCRLRQRYDKGLLRPGSTLSGATMMALGDFAVYLAVLSAIGWVPLAVTTNLTINFLRKPPARDLIAEARLLKLGKTLAVGEVAIHADGVEDMVAHVTSTNSIPPVK
;
A
#
# COMPACT_ATOMS: atom_id res chain seq x y z
N MET A 1 9.12 30.61 -51.77
CA MET A 1 7.78 30.42 -51.18
C MET A 1 7.97 29.53 -49.95
N MET A 2 8.18 30.17 -48.79
CA MET A 2 8.45 29.51 -47.50
C MET A 2 7.10 29.24 -46.83
N ALA A 3 6.85 27.98 -46.44
CA ALA A 3 5.74 27.63 -45.61
C ALA A 3 6.24 27.46 -44.18
N ASP A 4 5.77 28.33 -43.32
CA ASP A 4 5.95 28.37 -41.89
C ASP A 4 5.15 27.20 -41.22
N MET A 5 5.86 26.31 -40.54
CA MET A 5 5.23 25.28 -39.71
C MET A 5 5.34 25.68 -38.23
N THR A 6 4.33 26.36 -37.73
CA THR A 6 4.13 26.67 -36.33
C THR A 6 4.02 25.38 -35.51
N GLN A 7 4.99 25.16 -34.68
CA GLN A 7 5.05 24.09 -33.67
C GLN A 7 4.16 24.47 -32.51
N THR A 8 3.08 23.74 -32.33
CA THR A 8 2.15 23.92 -31.18
C THR A 8 2.68 23.10 -30.01
N ASP A 9 3.26 23.77 -29.02
CA ASP A 9 3.65 23.19 -27.73
C ASP A 9 2.39 22.76 -26.93
N ALA A 10 2.11 21.47 -26.92
CA ALA A 10 1.12 20.89 -26.05
C ALA A 10 1.75 20.65 -24.66
N LYS A 11 1.42 21.52 -23.72
CA LYS A 11 1.75 21.37 -22.29
C LYS A 11 1.08 20.12 -21.74
N PRO A 12 1.80 19.20 -21.07
CA PRO A 12 1.16 18.06 -20.41
C PRO A 12 0.34 18.57 -19.22
N THR A 13 -0.95 18.41 -19.32
CA THR A 13 -1.90 18.67 -18.23
C THR A 13 -1.67 17.59 -17.16
N GLY A 14 -1.07 17.99 -16.04
CA GLY A 14 -0.93 17.14 -14.87
C GLY A 14 -2.32 16.67 -14.43
N ALA A 15 -2.54 15.37 -14.52
CA ALA A 15 -3.72 14.74 -13.93
C ALA A 15 -3.61 14.87 -12.41
N SER A 16 -4.20 15.91 -11.86
CA SER A 16 -4.50 16.01 -10.45
C SER A 16 -5.44 14.86 -10.12
N HIS A 17 -4.93 13.84 -9.43
CA HIS A 17 -5.78 12.82 -8.83
C HIS A 17 -6.59 13.49 -7.73
N THR A 18 -7.74 14.04 -8.12
CA THR A 18 -8.74 14.52 -7.20
C THR A 18 -9.14 13.35 -6.32
N ARG A 19 -8.72 13.36 -5.04
CA ARG A 19 -9.25 12.45 -4.03
C ARG A 19 -10.76 12.65 -3.99
N THR A 20 -11.49 11.76 -4.65
CA THR A 20 -12.94 11.68 -4.47
C THR A 20 -13.13 11.27 -3.01
N SER A 21 -13.58 12.20 -2.19
CA SER A 21 -13.85 11.99 -0.78
C SER A 21 -14.83 10.83 -0.63
N HIS A 22 -14.37 9.68 -0.20
CA HIS A 22 -15.22 8.62 0.27
C HIS A 22 -15.89 9.12 1.55
N MET A 23 -17.21 9.32 1.50
CA MET A 23 -18.03 9.76 2.64
C MET A 23 -18.15 8.71 3.75
N ALA A 24 -17.49 7.56 3.63
CA ALA A 24 -17.48 6.51 4.64
C ALA A 24 -16.28 6.65 5.58
N THR A 25 -16.58 6.68 6.89
CA THR A 25 -15.57 6.68 7.95
C THR A 25 -14.94 5.28 8.05
N PRO A 26 -13.62 5.17 8.32
CA PRO A 26 -13.01 3.87 8.56
C PRO A 26 -13.63 3.20 9.79
N ALA A 27 -13.75 1.88 9.74
CA ALA A 27 -14.34 1.09 10.83
C ALA A 27 -13.48 1.07 12.10
N LEU A 28 -12.18 1.39 11.97
CA LEU A 28 -11.21 1.50 13.06
C LEU A 28 -10.34 2.72 12.84
N THR A 29 -9.98 3.41 13.91
CA THR A 29 -8.95 4.46 13.89
C THR A 29 -7.55 3.84 13.77
N SER A 30 -6.55 4.62 13.33
CA SER A 30 -5.15 4.17 13.31
C SER A 30 -4.69 3.66 14.67
N LYS A 31 -5.08 4.34 15.74
CA LYS A 31 -4.71 3.97 17.11
C LYS A 31 -5.30 2.61 17.51
N GLU A 32 -6.61 2.42 17.33
CA GLU A 32 -7.29 1.16 17.65
C GLU A 32 -6.73 -0.01 16.85
N LEU A 33 -6.45 0.21 15.57
CA LEU A 33 -5.89 -0.82 14.70
C LEU A 33 -4.47 -1.21 15.14
N LEU A 34 -3.60 -0.25 15.43
CA LEU A 34 -2.24 -0.52 15.91
C LEU A 34 -2.23 -1.19 17.29
N GLU A 35 -3.10 -0.79 18.22
CA GLU A 35 -3.24 -1.44 19.54
C GLU A 35 -3.63 -2.91 19.38
N ARG A 36 -4.61 -3.21 18.53
CA ARG A 36 -5.02 -4.61 18.25
C ARG A 36 -3.93 -5.42 17.58
N LEU A 37 -3.25 -4.86 16.59
CA LEU A 37 -2.11 -5.52 15.93
C LEU A 37 -0.99 -5.85 16.90
N ASN A 38 -0.64 -4.95 17.80
CA ASN A 38 0.40 -5.20 18.80
C ASN A 38 0.04 -6.31 19.80
N ILE A 39 -1.25 -6.50 20.08
CA ILE A 39 -1.73 -7.52 21.03
C ILE A 39 -1.99 -8.86 20.34
N GLU A 40 -2.67 -8.84 19.20
CA GLU A 40 -3.21 -10.04 18.55
C GLU A 40 -2.36 -10.52 17.36
N PHE A 41 -1.47 -9.66 16.81
CA PHE A 41 -0.60 -10.00 15.70
C PHE A 41 0.79 -9.34 15.83
N PRO A 42 1.51 -9.54 16.95
CA PRO A 42 2.86 -8.97 17.16
C PRO A 42 3.88 -9.46 16.13
N GLU A 43 3.66 -10.63 15.50
CA GLU A 43 4.53 -11.22 14.48
C GLU A 43 4.63 -10.35 13.21
N SER A 44 3.68 -9.45 12.98
CA SER A 44 3.75 -8.50 11.86
C SER A 44 5.05 -7.69 11.86
N ARG A 45 5.58 -7.36 13.04
CA ARG A 45 6.85 -6.66 13.17
C ARG A 45 8.08 -7.52 12.84
N HIS A 46 7.99 -8.84 12.99
CA HIS A 46 9.08 -9.74 12.57
C HIS A 46 9.24 -9.76 11.03
N ALA A 47 8.13 -9.68 10.30
CA ALA A 47 8.15 -9.69 8.83
C ALA A 47 8.49 -8.33 8.23
N LEU A 48 8.05 -7.24 8.87
CA LEU A 48 8.10 -5.88 8.33
C LEU A 48 9.17 -5.00 8.98
N GLY A 49 9.72 -5.40 10.16
CA GLY A 49 10.49 -4.50 11.00
C GLY A 49 9.60 -3.40 11.60
N ASP A 50 10.19 -2.23 11.84
CA ASP A 50 9.42 -1.08 12.32
C ASP A 50 8.58 -0.45 11.21
N TYR A 51 7.33 -0.16 11.55
CA TYR A 51 6.40 0.54 10.65
C TYR A 51 5.50 1.51 11.40
N ASP A 52 5.01 2.52 10.68
CA ASP A 52 4.04 3.50 11.15
C ASP A 52 2.83 3.50 10.21
N LEU A 53 1.63 3.42 10.77
CA LEU A 53 0.39 3.66 10.05
C LEU A 53 0.15 5.18 10.04
N GLU A 54 0.59 5.87 8.98
CA GLU A 54 0.54 7.32 8.87
C GLU A 54 -0.88 7.84 8.69
N GLU A 55 -1.66 7.16 7.83
CA GLU A 55 -3.04 7.52 7.54
C GLU A 55 -3.92 6.29 7.36
N ILE A 56 -5.19 6.41 7.71
CA ILE A 56 -6.22 5.40 7.47
C ILE A 56 -7.51 6.08 6.99
N TRP A 57 -8.15 5.46 5.99
CA TRP A 57 -9.47 5.83 5.51
C TRP A 57 -10.27 4.58 5.19
N TYR A 58 -11.55 4.70 4.93
CA TYR A 58 -12.39 3.56 4.55
C TYR A 58 -11.84 2.86 3.29
N GLY A 59 -11.45 1.61 3.44
CA GLY A 59 -10.88 0.80 2.36
C GLY A 59 -9.48 1.20 1.92
N GLY A 60 -8.70 1.88 2.78
CA GLY A 60 -7.33 2.22 2.44
C GLY A 60 -6.48 2.71 3.61
N CYS A 61 -5.18 2.76 3.36
CA CYS A 61 -4.20 3.27 4.33
C CYS A 61 -2.93 3.74 3.65
N ARG A 62 -2.16 4.53 4.39
CA ARG A 62 -0.77 4.88 4.09
C ARG A 62 0.11 4.32 5.21
N LEU A 63 0.98 3.38 4.84
CA LEU A 63 1.86 2.66 5.74
C LEU A 63 3.30 2.98 5.40
N ARG A 64 4.09 3.40 6.38
CA ARG A 64 5.53 3.60 6.28
C ARG A 64 6.27 2.44 6.91
N GLN A 65 7.12 1.76 6.16
CA GLN A 65 8.10 0.81 6.67
C GLN A 65 9.43 1.54 6.88
N ARG A 66 9.94 1.52 8.10
CA ARG A 66 11.22 2.15 8.43
C ARG A 66 12.36 1.35 7.81
N TYR A 67 13.31 2.10 7.26
CA TYR A 67 14.52 1.49 6.73
C TYR A 67 15.33 0.80 7.82
N ASP A 68 15.71 -0.44 7.59
CA ASP A 68 16.65 -1.19 8.39
C ASP A 68 17.65 -1.92 7.49
N LYS A 69 18.93 -2.02 7.94
CA LYS A 69 19.98 -2.69 7.18
C LYS A 69 19.71 -4.18 6.98
N GLY A 70 18.97 -4.82 7.90
CA GLY A 70 18.55 -6.22 7.80
C GLY A 70 17.57 -6.49 6.64
N LEU A 71 16.92 -5.45 6.09
CA LEU A 71 16.02 -5.56 4.95
C LEU A 71 16.74 -5.51 3.59
N LEU A 72 18.05 -5.28 3.61
CA LEU A 72 18.86 -5.18 2.40
C LEU A 72 19.22 -6.56 1.83
N ARG A 73 19.41 -6.56 0.52
CA ARG A 73 20.06 -7.64 -0.23
C ARG A 73 21.42 -7.14 -0.78
N PRO A 74 22.26 -8.02 -1.32
CA PRO A 74 23.49 -7.62 -2.00
C PRO A 74 23.24 -6.50 -3.02
N GLY A 75 24.11 -5.49 -3.05
CA GLY A 75 23.96 -4.30 -3.89
C GLY A 75 23.22 -3.13 -3.22
N SER A 76 23.12 -3.14 -1.87
CA SER A 76 22.58 -2.04 -1.05
C SER A 76 21.19 -1.60 -1.49
N THR A 77 20.31 -2.55 -1.78
CA THR A 77 18.91 -2.31 -2.16
C THR A 77 17.98 -3.11 -1.30
N LEU A 78 16.79 -2.59 -1.03
CA LEU A 78 15.75 -3.34 -0.33
C LEU A 78 15.32 -4.57 -1.14
N SER A 79 15.01 -5.65 -0.44
CA SER A 79 14.69 -6.92 -1.10
C SER A 79 13.27 -6.91 -1.69
N GLY A 80 13.06 -7.74 -2.73
CA GLY A 80 11.71 -7.96 -3.25
C GLY A 80 10.77 -8.57 -2.21
N ALA A 81 11.29 -9.44 -1.34
CA ALA A 81 10.52 -10.03 -0.23
C ALA A 81 10.01 -8.96 0.74
N THR A 82 10.84 -7.95 1.05
CA THR A 82 10.45 -6.80 1.88
C THR A 82 9.28 -6.05 1.27
N MET A 83 9.36 -5.72 -0.02
CA MET A 83 8.28 -5.01 -0.73
C MET A 83 7.00 -5.86 -0.84
N MET A 84 7.15 -7.18 -1.01
CA MET A 84 6.01 -8.10 -1.04
C MET A 84 5.29 -8.15 0.32
N ALA A 85 6.04 -8.31 1.42
CA ALA A 85 5.49 -8.31 2.76
C ALA A 85 4.78 -6.98 3.10
N LEU A 86 5.41 -5.86 2.73
CA LEU A 86 4.81 -4.53 2.92
C LEU A 86 3.49 -4.38 2.14
N GLY A 87 3.48 -4.80 0.88
CA GLY A 87 2.28 -4.73 0.04
C GLY A 87 1.14 -5.62 0.54
N ASP A 88 1.45 -6.85 0.95
CA ASP A 88 0.49 -7.78 1.52
C ASP A 88 -0.16 -7.22 2.78
N PHE A 89 0.67 -6.74 3.71
CA PHE A 89 0.20 -6.17 4.95
C PHE A 89 -0.61 -4.88 4.75
N ALA A 90 -0.23 -4.04 3.80
CA ALA A 90 -0.97 -2.81 3.50
C ALA A 90 -2.39 -3.09 2.97
N VAL A 91 -2.58 -4.11 2.12
CA VAL A 91 -3.93 -4.53 1.69
C VAL A 91 -4.72 -5.10 2.86
N TYR A 92 -4.11 -5.90 3.72
CA TYR A 92 -4.75 -6.40 4.93
C TYR A 92 -5.28 -5.26 5.81
N LEU A 93 -4.47 -4.21 6.06
CA LEU A 93 -4.92 -3.03 6.80
C LEU A 93 -6.05 -2.28 6.09
N ALA A 94 -6.00 -2.17 4.76
CA ALA A 94 -7.07 -1.57 3.97
C ALA A 94 -8.38 -2.36 4.08
N VAL A 95 -8.32 -3.69 4.15
CA VAL A 95 -9.50 -4.54 4.41
C VAL A 95 -10.05 -4.26 5.81
N LEU A 96 -9.20 -4.30 6.84
CA LEU A 96 -9.63 -4.04 8.22
C LEU A 96 -10.21 -2.63 8.41
N SER A 97 -9.70 -1.64 7.68
CA SER A 97 -10.24 -0.28 7.73
C SER A 97 -11.69 -0.18 7.24
N ALA A 98 -12.11 -1.11 6.39
CA ALA A 98 -13.45 -1.13 5.82
C ALA A 98 -14.43 -2.02 6.58
N ILE A 99 -13.96 -3.17 7.11
CA ILE A 99 -14.84 -4.18 7.74
C ILE A 99 -14.69 -4.29 9.25
N GLY A 100 -13.76 -3.55 9.86
CA GLY A 100 -13.44 -3.65 11.29
C GLY A 100 -12.44 -4.77 11.57
N TRP A 101 -12.33 -5.14 12.85
CA TRP A 101 -11.36 -6.14 13.29
C TRP A 101 -11.80 -7.56 12.91
N VAL A 102 -11.28 -8.06 11.81
CA VAL A 102 -11.48 -9.43 11.32
C VAL A 102 -10.10 -10.05 11.05
N PRO A 103 -9.37 -10.46 12.11
CA PRO A 103 -7.96 -10.87 12.01
C PRO A 103 -7.74 -12.10 11.11
N LEU A 104 -8.78 -12.88 10.88
CA LEU A 104 -8.72 -14.05 10.00
C LEU A 104 -9.02 -13.74 8.53
N ALA A 105 -9.08 -12.48 8.12
CA ALA A 105 -9.01 -12.13 6.72
C ALA A 105 -7.63 -12.52 6.19
N VAL A 106 -7.58 -13.33 5.13
CA VAL A 106 -6.32 -13.91 4.62
C VAL A 106 -6.15 -13.68 3.14
N THR A 107 -4.91 -13.43 2.73
CA THR A 107 -4.53 -13.27 1.34
C THR A 107 -4.66 -14.60 0.60
N THR A 108 -5.41 -14.60 -0.50
CA THR A 108 -5.59 -15.77 -1.38
C THR A 108 -4.81 -15.64 -2.68
N ASN A 109 -4.51 -14.41 -3.08
CA ASN A 109 -3.69 -14.12 -4.25
C ASN A 109 -2.96 -12.78 -4.03
N LEU A 110 -1.70 -12.73 -4.46
CA LEU A 110 -0.90 -11.53 -4.51
C LEU A 110 -0.01 -11.55 -5.75
N THR A 111 -0.07 -10.47 -6.50
CA THR A 111 0.83 -10.22 -7.64
C THR A 111 1.57 -8.93 -7.41
N ILE A 112 2.90 -8.97 -7.56
CA ILE A 112 3.75 -7.80 -7.45
C ILE A 112 4.56 -7.57 -8.71
N ASN A 113 4.61 -6.34 -9.17
CA ASN A 113 5.47 -5.86 -10.24
C ASN A 113 6.57 -4.98 -9.63
N PHE A 114 7.81 -5.44 -9.71
CA PHE A 114 8.98 -4.65 -9.31
C PHE A 114 9.37 -3.73 -10.46
N LEU A 115 9.16 -2.45 -10.29
CA LEU A 115 9.30 -1.46 -11.36
C LEU A 115 10.68 -0.80 -11.37
N ARG A 116 11.25 -0.59 -10.18
CA ARG A 116 12.55 0.07 -10.00
C ARG A 116 13.29 -0.49 -8.81
N LYS A 117 14.61 -0.38 -8.83
CA LYS A 117 15.47 -0.67 -7.69
C LYS A 117 15.25 0.39 -6.60
N PRO A 118 14.72 0.03 -5.41
CA PRO A 118 14.51 0.99 -4.34
C PRO A 118 15.85 1.41 -3.72
N PRO A 119 16.06 2.71 -3.43
CA PRO A 119 17.17 3.16 -2.62
C PRO A 119 17.02 2.66 -1.17
N ALA A 120 18.13 2.72 -0.39
CA ALA A 120 18.15 2.38 1.02
C ALA A 120 17.49 3.50 1.86
N ARG A 121 16.17 3.56 1.83
CA ARG A 121 15.31 4.54 2.52
C ARG A 121 14.03 3.86 3.02
N ASP A 122 13.25 4.56 3.84
CA ASP A 122 11.90 4.12 4.19
C ASP A 122 11.09 3.82 2.92
N LEU A 123 10.22 2.82 3.00
CA LEU A 123 9.22 2.55 1.98
C LEU A 123 7.86 3.03 2.44
N ILE A 124 7.11 3.60 1.51
CA ILE A 124 5.75 4.08 1.72
C ILE A 124 4.82 3.27 0.84
N ALA A 125 3.87 2.58 1.45
CA ALA A 125 2.83 1.83 0.76
C ALA A 125 1.50 2.56 0.89
N GLU A 126 0.91 2.93 -0.24
CA GLU A 126 -0.45 3.47 -0.32
C GLU A 126 -1.38 2.38 -0.84
N ALA A 127 -2.20 1.83 0.06
CA ALA A 127 -3.14 0.77 -0.25
C ALA A 127 -4.55 1.32 -0.40
N ARG A 128 -5.30 0.76 -1.36
CA ARG A 128 -6.74 1.00 -1.49
C ARG A 128 -7.46 -0.24 -1.98
N LEU A 129 -8.69 -0.42 -1.51
CA LEU A 129 -9.58 -1.44 -2.04
C LEU A 129 -10.15 -0.98 -3.39
N LEU A 130 -10.09 -1.88 -4.37
CA LEU A 130 -10.76 -1.73 -5.67
C LEU A 130 -12.18 -2.28 -5.61
N LYS A 131 -12.38 -3.34 -4.82
CA LYS A 131 -13.68 -3.96 -4.60
C LYS A 131 -13.74 -4.61 -3.22
N LEU A 132 -14.83 -4.39 -2.52
CA LEU A 132 -15.18 -5.07 -1.28
C LEU A 132 -16.48 -5.84 -1.49
N GLY A 133 -16.42 -7.17 -1.37
CA GLY A 133 -17.56 -8.07 -1.39
C GLY A 133 -17.81 -8.68 -0.01
N LYS A 134 -18.76 -9.60 0.08
CA LYS A 134 -19.09 -10.30 1.34
C LYS A 134 -18.01 -11.27 1.78
N THR A 135 -17.33 -11.91 0.84
CA THR A 135 -16.35 -12.98 1.08
C THR A 135 -14.97 -12.70 0.49
N LEU A 136 -14.85 -11.71 -0.38
CA LEU A 136 -13.61 -11.34 -1.05
C LEU A 136 -13.45 -9.82 -1.10
N ALA A 137 -12.23 -9.36 -0.85
CA ALA A 137 -11.79 -8.00 -1.09
C ALA A 137 -10.64 -8.02 -2.10
N VAL A 138 -10.66 -7.11 -3.05
CA VAL A 138 -9.57 -6.90 -4.02
C VAL A 138 -9.00 -5.52 -3.79
N GLY A 139 -7.69 -5.43 -3.64
CA GLY A 139 -6.99 -4.18 -3.41
C GLY A 139 -5.73 -4.04 -4.27
N GLU A 140 -5.21 -2.84 -4.30
CA GLU A 140 -3.92 -2.53 -4.91
C GLU A 140 -3.07 -1.66 -3.98
N VAL A 141 -1.77 -1.70 -4.17
CA VAL A 141 -0.79 -0.90 -3.43
C VAL A 141 0.22 -0.29 -4.38
N ALA A 142 0.42 1.01 -4.25
CA ALA A 142 1.57 1.71 -4.80
C ALA A 142 2.66 1.79 -3.73
N ILE A 143 3.88 1.29 -4.04
CA ILE A 143 5.02 1.37 -3.12
C ILE A 143 6.04 2.35 -3.68
N HIS A 144 6.42 3.33 -2.87
CA HIS A 144 7.42 4.36 -3.16
C HIS A 144 8.55 4.30 -2.13
N ALA A 145 9.74 4.75 -2.52
CA ALA A 145 10.77 5.07 -1.54
C ALA A 145 10.57 6.51 -1.05
N ASP A 146 10.83 6.76 0.23
CA ASP A 146 10.65 8.09 0.82
C ASP A 146 11.42 9.17 0.06
N GLY A 147 10.75 10.26 -0.30
CA GLY A 147 11.30 11.35 -1.10
C GLY A 147 11.55 11.02 -2.58
N VAL A 148 11.02 9.90 -3.09
CA VAL A 148 11.09 9.51 -4.50
C VAL A 148 9.68 9.43 -5.08
N GLU A 149 9.40 10.23 -6.09
CA GLU A 149 8.08 10.30 -6.72
C GLU A 149 7.73 9.03 -7.49
N ASP A 150 8.74 8.43 -8.12
CA ASP A 150 8.57 7.22 -8.93
C ASP A 150 8.24 5.99 -8.07
N MET A 151 7.21 5.25 -8.47
CA MET A 151 6.81 3.99 -7.87
C MET A 151 7.90 2.93 -8.02
N VAL A 152 8.30 2.26 -6.93
CA VAL A 152 9.29 1.18 -6.95
C VAL A 152 8.66 -0.19 -7.16
N ALA A 153 7.42 -0.39 -6.68
CA ALA A 153 6.64 -1.59 -6.93
C ALA A 153 5.13 -1.30 -6.94
N HIS A 154 4.38 -2.11 -7.66
CA HIS A 154 2.92 -2.12 -7.65
C HIS A 154 2.42 -3.52 -7.30
N VAL A 155 1.46 -3.60 -6.39
CA VAL A 155 0.87 -4.84 -5.90
C VAL A 155 -0.63 -4.84 -6.21
N THR A 156 -1.14 -6.01 -6.60
CA THR A 156 -2.56 -6.32 -6.55
C THR A 156 -2.76 -7.55 -5.67
N SER A 157 -3.77 -7.53 -4.81
CA SER A 157 -4.03 -8.63 -3.88
C SER A 157 -5.53 -8.88 -3.74
N THR A 158 -5.86 -10.15 -3.50
CA THR A 158 -7.20 -10.61 -3.15
C THR A 158 -7.17 -11.25 -1.78
N ASN A 159 -8.03 -10.79 -0.89
CA ASN A 159 -8.17 -11.32 0.46
C ASN A 159 -9.54 -12.00 0.61
N SER A 160 -9.54 -13.19 1.23
CA SER A 160 -10.75 -13.87 1.67
C SER A 160 -11.20 -13.30 3.01
N ILE A 161 -12.48 -12.98 3.12
CA ILE A 161 -13.12 -12.49 4.34
C ILE A 161 -13.90 -13.67 4.93
N PRO A 162 -13.58 -14.14 6.14
CA PRO A 162 -14.33 -15.23 6.76
C PRO A 162 -15.77 -14.78 7.08
N PRO A 163 -16.74 -15.71 7.09
CA PRO A 163 -18.10 -15.38 7.49
C PRO A 163 -18.14 -14.91 8.95
N VAL A 164 -18.86 -13.82 9.18
CA VAL A 164 -19.16 -13.37 10.56
C VAL A 164 -20.08 -14.41 11.19
N LYS A 165 -19.63 -15.03 12.28
CA LYS A 165 -20.44 -15.95 13.08
C LYS A 165 -21.41 -15.20 13.97
#